data_324c9af3873bf45d02d9b56ad714e0a9
#
_entry.id   324c9af3873bf45d02d9b56ad714e0a9
#
_cell.length_a   1.000
_cell.length_b   1.000
_cell.length_c   1.000
_cell.angle_alpha   90.00
_cell.angle_beta   90.00
_cell.angle_gamma   90.00
#
_symmetry.space_group_name_H-M   'P 1'
#
loop_
_entity.id
_entity.type
_entity.pdbx_description
1 polymer ?
#
loop_
_entity_poly.entity_id
_entity_poly.type
_entity_poly.pdbx_seq_one_letter_code
_entity_poly.pdbx_strand_id
1 'polypeptide(L)'
;MKNMATKIRCLLLLIAAASLALPASAQLAPPNAAGVTMGHIHLFVKDVEAQKKFWTTEIGGTVVMNGPLMLIQFPGTYIMLRQADPTGPPDGSIVNHFGFVWKDLPAALAKWKADGVEIEQTGNPNQGYVHGPDGIRLEFFGDPSQSAPVVMNHIHFYPMQEDIPAMQAWYAKMFGGVPGKRQRMSSPGLIDCDDIPGTNLSFSPGKTKLAPTKGRSLDHIGFDVKDLEAFAKKLDAQGVKLDEAIRLAPNGTTKVAYLTDPWGTRIELTQNLAPSATPMSPSNLTGTVH
;
A
#
# COMPACT_ATOMS: atom_id res chain seq x y z
N MET A 1 -49.17 2.64 65.18
CA MET A 1 -49.49 3.25 63.91
C MET A 1 -48.19 3.32 63.15
N LYS A 2 -47.98 2.41 62.20
CA LYS A 2 -46.67 2.15 61.61
C LYS A 2 -46.59 2.75 60.23
N ASN A 3 -45.65 3.67 60.01
CA ASN A 3 -45.32 4.25 58.75
C ASN A 3 -44.55 3.24 57.88
N MET A 4 -45.10 2.91 56.76
CA MET A 4 -44.50 2.05 55.75
C MET A 4 -43.86 2.95 54.68
N ALA A 5 -42.58 3.16 54.78
CA ALA A 5 -41.81 3.94 53.80
C ALA A 5 -41.55 3.07 52.58
N THR A 6 -42.16 3.43 51.48
CA THR A 6 -41.97 2.83 50.15
C THR A 6 -40.61 3.21 49.64
N LYS A 7 -39.69 2.25 49.57
CA LYS A 7 -38.38 2.43 48.90
C LYS A 7 -38.55 2.29 47.41
N ILE A 8 -38.53 3.40 46.70
CA ILE A 8 -38.37 3.42 45.22
C ILE A 8 -36.91 3.13 44.94
N ARG A 9 -36.65 1.94 44.41
CA ARG A 9 -35.35 1.60 43.84
C ARG A 9 -35.30 2.14 42.39
N CYS A 10 -34.56 3.23 42.19
CA CYS A 10 -34.16 3.66 40.84
C CYS A 10 -33.15 2.65 40.31
N LEU A 11 -33.58 1.80 39.38
CA LEU A 11 -32.74 0.94 38.59
C LEU A 11 -32.11 1.78 37.50
N LEU A 12 -30.89 2.28 37.72
CA LEU A 12 -30.05 2.90 36.69
C LEU A 12 -29.61 1.80 35.75
N LEU A 13 -30.27 1.68 34.59
CA LEU A 13 -29.79 0.92 33.45
C LEU A 13 -28.59 1.70 32.87
N LEU A 14 -27.38 1.29 33.26
CA LEU A 14 -26.16 1.60 32.51
C LEU A 14 -26.23 0.82 31.19
N ILE A 15 -26.72 1.48 30.14
CA ILE A 15 -26.48 1.02 28.77
C ILE A 15 -24.99 1.28 28.51
N ALA A 16 -24.16 0.29 28.73
CA ALA A 16 -22.82 0.26 28.20
C ALA A 16 -22.96 0.22 26.67
N ALA A 17 -22.89 1.39 26.02
CA ALA A 17 -22.63 1.48 24.61
C ALA A 17 -21.24 0.86 24.40
N ALA A 18 -21.19 -0.43 24.12
CA ALA A 18 -20.04 -1.07 23.53
C ALA A 18 -19.87 -0.41 22.16
N SER A 19 -19.09 0.66 22.12
CA SER A 19 -18.52 1.16 20.88
C SER A 19 -17.76 -0.01 20.30
N LEU A 20 -18.34 -0.71 19.34
CA LEU A 20 -17.62 -1.58 18.42
C LEU A 20 -16.65 -0.65 17.72
N ALA A 21 -15.49 -0.47 18.32
CA ALA A 21 -14.32 0.08 17.64
C ALA A 21 -14.04 -0.92 16.53
N LEU A 22 -14.63 -0.65 15.35
CA LEU A 22 -14.14 -1.26 14.13
C LEU A 22 -12.63 -1.06 14.15
N PRO A 23 -11.84 -2.10 13.90
CA PRO A 23 -10.41 -1.95 13.88
C PRO A 23 -10.08 -0.80 12.94
N ALA A 24 -9.47 0.28 13.47
CA ALA A 24 -9.00 1.43 12.72
C ALA A 24 -7.93 1.06 11.69
N SER A 25 -7.73 -0.22 11.46
CA SER A 25 -6.61 -0.84 10.77
C SER A 25 -6.78 -0.95 9.26
N ALA A 26 -7.88 -0.49 8.68
CA ALA A 26 -8.18 -0.82 7.28
C ALA A 26 -8.35 0.41 6.36
N GLN A 27 -8.03 1.59 6.83
CA GLN A 27 -8.14 2.83 6.05
C GLN A 27 -6.77 3.28 5.53
N LEU A 28 -6.76 3.94 4.35
CA LEU A 28 -5.61 4.71 3.91
C LEU A 28 -5.29 5.78 4.97
N ALA A 29 -4.02 6.12 5.11
CA ALA A 29 -3.62 7.19 6.02
C ALA A 29 -4.25 8.54 5.60
N PRO A 30 -4.56 9.44 6.53
CA PRO A 30 -5.02 10.79 6.18
C PRO A 30 -4.02 11.47 5.24
N PRO A 31 -4.48 12.13 4.15
CA PRO A 31 -3.60 12.80 3.21
C PRO A 31 -2.75 13.89 3.86
N ASN A 32 -1.54 14.12 3.34
CA ASN A 32 -0.68 15.23 3.73
C ASN A 32 -1.24 16.60 3.27
N ALA A 33 -0.49 17.68 3.51
CA ALA A 33 -0.89 19.04 3.12
C ALA A 33 -1.01 19.20 1.59
N ALA A 34 -0.36 18.38 0.79
CA ALA A 34 -0.52 18.33 -0.67
C ALA A 34 -1.79 17.57 -1.11
N GLY A 35 -2.53 16.97 -0.17
CA GLY A 35 -3.71 16.17 -0.43
C GLY A 35 -3.40 14.74 -0.89
N VAL A 36 -2.22 14.21 -0.56
CA VAL A 36 -1.69 12.93 -1.07
C VAL A 36 -1.49 11.92 0.07
N THR A 37 -1.85 10.68 -0.18
CA THR A 37 -1.52 9.52 0.66
C THR A 37 -1.16 8.32 -0.20
N MET A 38 -0.48 7.33 0.36
CA MET A 38 -0.30 6.04 -0.28
C MET A 38 -1.67 5.43 -0.62
N GLY A 39 -1.83 4.97 -1.84
CA GLY A 39 -3.04 4.30 -2.29
C GLY A 39 -2.83 2.80 -2.44
N HIS A 40 -2.03 2.40 -3.42
CA HIS A 40 -1.88 0.97 -3.76
C HIS A 40 -0.56 0.66 -4.46
N ILE A 41 -0.25 -0.63 -4.51
CA ILE A 41 0.71 -1.24 -5.43
C ILE A 41 -0.09 -2.05 -6.45
N HIS A 42 0.15 -1.83 -7.73
CA HIS A 42 -0.54 -2.58 -8.79
C HIS A 42 0.39 -3.59 -9.44
N LEU A 43 -0.02 -4.84 -9.38
CA LEU A 43 0.76 -5.96 -9.90
C LEU A 43 0.11 -6.53 -11.17
N PHE A 44 0.93 -6.72 -12.21
CA PHE A 44 0.60 -7.54 -13.35
C PHE A 44 1.03 -8.97 -13.05
N VAL A 45 0.11 -9.91 -13.19
CA VAL A 45 0.27 -11.28 -12.71
C VAL A 45 -0.27 -12.27 -13.72
N LYS A 46 0.42 -13.41 -13.85
CA LYS A 46 -0.02 -14.49 -14.76
C LYS A 46 -1.25 -15.23 -14.23
N ASP A 47 -1.31 -15.40 -12.91
CA ASP A 47 -2.40 -16.10 -12.22
C ASP A 47 -2.88 -15.26 -11.04
N VAL A 48 -4.07 -14.65 -11.21
CA VAL A 48 -4.70 -13.79 -10.19
C VAL A 48 -5.05 -14.58 -8.93
N GLU A 49 -5.51 -15.85 -9.07
CA GLU A 49 -5.91 -16.65 -7.90
C GLU A 49 -4.69 -17.12 -7.09
N ALA A 50 -3.60 -17.50 -7.74
CA ALA A 50 -2.35 -17.82 -7.06
C ALA A 50 -1.80 -16.60 -6.30
N GLN A 51 -1.82 -15.43 -6.93
CA GLN A 51 -1.41 -14.18 -6.27
C GLN A 51 -2.36 -13.80 -5.13
N LYS A 52 -3.67 -13.85 -5.35
CA LYS A 52 -4.65 -13.59 -4.28
C LYS A 52 -4.40 -14.49 -3.07
N LYS A 53 -4.19 -15.81 -3.31
CA LYS A 53 -3.86 -16.75 -2.24
C LYS A 53 -2.58 -16.35 -1.51
N PHE A 54 -1.51 -16.01 -2.22
CA PHE A 54 -0.26 -15.55 -1.61
C PHE A 54 -0.50 -14.34 -0.72
N TRP A 55 -1.14 -13.30 -1.24
CA TRP A 55 -1.36 -12.05 -0.49
C TRP A 55 -2.29 -12.21 0.72
N THR A 56 -3.29 -13.11 0.64
CA THR A 56 -4.25 -13.32 1.75
C THR A 56 -3.78 -14.35 2.75
N THR A 57 -3.23 -15.47 2.29
CA THR A 57 -2.86 -16.60 3.15
C THR A 57 -1.46 -16.45 3.74
N GLU A 58 -0.49 -16.00 2.91
CA GLU A 58 0.91 -15.92 3.37
C GLU A 58 1.22 -14.55 3.97
N ILE A 59 0.75 -13.46 3.35
CA ILE A 59 1.08 -12.10 3.78
C ILE A 59 0.06 -11.55 4.79
N GLY A 60 -1.20 -12.03 4.73
CA GLY A 60 -2.23 -11.66 5.72
C GLY A 60 -3.13 -10.49 5.30
N GLY A 61 -3.19 -10.17 4.02
CA GLY A 61 -4.12 -9.18 3.48
C GLY A 61 -5.58 -9.66 3.49
N THR A 62 -6.51 -8.75 3.42
CA THR A 62 -7.95 -9.02 3.37
C THR A 62 -8.54 -8.57 2.04
N VAL A 63 -9.26 -9.46 1.35
CA VAL A 63 -9.97 -9.07 0.12
C VAL A 63 -11.15 -8.17 0.47
N VAL A 64 -11.21 -7.01 -0.17
CA VAL A 64 -12.32 -6.08 -0.11
C VAL A 64 -12.73 -5.68 -1.53
N MET A 65 -14.01 -5.34 -1.71
CA MET A 65 -14.53 -4.94 -3.01
C MET A 65 -14.90 -3.45 -2.99
N ASN A 66 -14.51 -2.73 -4.04
CA ASN A 66 -15.01 -1.39 -4.32
C ASN A 66 -15.77 -1.42 -5.68
N GLY A 67 -17.05 -1.75 -5.65
CA GLY A 67 -17.77 -2.16 -6.85
C GLY A 67 -17.14 -3.42 -7.45
N PRO A 68 -16.81 -3.45 -8.75
CA PRO A 68 -16.14 -4.57 -9.39
C PRO A 68 -14.62 -4.62 -9.12
N LEU A 69 -14.04 -3.61 -8.47
CA LEU A 69 -12.61 -3.58 -8.17
C LEU A 69 -12.32 -4.47 -6.96
N MET A 70 -11.55 -5.52 -7.17
CA MET A 70 -10.98 -6.33 -6.09
C MET A 70 -9.71 -5.68 -5.58
N LEU A 71 -9.67 -5.41 -4.27
CA LEU A 71 -8.55 -4.85 -3.57
C LEU A 71 -8.12 -5.82 -2.46
N ILE A 72 -6.82 -6.04 -2.30
CA ILE A 72 -6.29 -6.76 -1.15
C ILE A 72 -5.79 -5.71 -0.17
N GLN A 73 -6.50 -5.58 0.93
CA GLN A 73 -6.33 -4.51 1.90
C GLN A 73 -5.29 -4.85 2.95
N PHE A 74 -4.41 -3.87 3.19
CA PHE A 74 -3.52 -3.78 4.34
C PHE A 74 -3.70 -2.42 5.01
N PRO A 75 -3.32 -2.26 6.28
CA PRO A 75 -3.25 -0.94 6.88
C PRO A 75 -2.36 0.00 6.05
N GLY A 76 -2.94 1.11 5.59
CA GLY A 76 -2.24 2.14 4.83
C GLY A 76 -2.11 1.92 3.32
N THR A 77 -2.49 0.75 2.77
CA THR A 77 -2.36 0.48 1.33
C THR A 77 -3.27 -0.63 0.83
N TYR A 78 -3.41 -0.71 -0.49
CA TYR A 78 -4.00 -1.86 -1.19
C TYR A 78 -2.98 -2.51 -2.12
N ILE A 79 -3.11 -3.82 -2.34
CA ILE A 79 -2.52 -4.51 -3.48
C ILE A 79 -3.64 -4.75 -4.50
N MET A 80 -3.40 -4.32 -5.73
CA MET A 80 -4.29 -4.56 -6.86
C MET A 80 -3.65 -5.54 -7.82
N LEU A 81 -4.44 -6.47 -8.34
CA LEU A 81 -3.99 -7.52 -9.25
C LEU A 81 -4.67 -7.36 -10.60
N ARG A 82 -3.89 -7.45 -11.66
CA ARG A 82 -4.39 -7.52 -13.03
C ARG A 82 -3.75 -8.68 -13.77
N GLN A 83 -4.56 -9.52 -14.37
CA GLN A 83 -4.04 -10.60 -15.21
C GLN A 83 -3.35 -10.02 -16.44
N ALA A 84 -2.09 -10.37 -16.62
CA ALA A 84 -1.25 -9.98 -17.74
C ALA A 84 0.00 -10.88 -17.79
N ASP A 85 0.72 -10.84 -18.89
CA ASP A 85 2.07 -11.42 -18.98
C ASP A 85 3.10 -10.32 -18.69
N PRO A 86 3.68 -10.27 -17.48
CA PRO A 86 4.65 -9.24 -17.15
C PRO A 86 5.95 -9.42 -17.94
N THR A 87 6.55 -8.32 -18.37
CA THR A 87 7.81 -8.32 -19.13
C THR A 87 9.04 -8.69 -18.29
N GLY A 88 8.87 -8.80 -16.97
CA GLY A 88 9.89 -9.22 -16.02
C GLY A 88 9.50 -8.93 -14.57
N PRO A 89 10.30 -9.41 -13.58
CA PRO A 89 10.06 -9.13 -12.16
C PRO A 89 10.33 -7.67 -11.81
N PRO A 90 9.97 -7.20 -10.59
CA PRO A 90 10.33 -5.87 -10.10
C PRO A 90 11.86 -5.66 -10.06
N ASP A 91 12.61 -6.70 -9.71
CA ASP A 91 14.07 -6.66 -9.78
C ASP A 91 14.54 -6.35 -11.22
N GLY A 92 15.47 -5.38 -11.32
CA GLY A 92 15.90 -4.81 -12.60
C GLY A 92 15.04 -3.64 -13.10
N SER A 93 14.02 -3.19 -12.35
CA SER A 93 13.33 -1.92 -12.58
C SER A 93 13.67 -0.87 -11.54
N ILE A 94 13.33 0.39 -11.85
CA ILE A 94 13.57 1.54 -10.95
C ILE A 94 12.94 1.33 -9.56
N VAL A 95 11.79 0.66 -9.46
CA VAL A 95 11.19 0.19 -8.20
C VAL A 95 11.50 -1.30 -8.06
N ASN A 96 12.49 -1.62 -7.23
CA ASN A 96 13.01 -2.98 -7.10
C ASN A 96 12.11 -3.87 -6.24
N HIS A 97 11.60 -3.32 -5.14
CA HIS A 97 10.74 -4.02 -4.21
C HIS A 97 9.95 -3.03 -3.33
N PHE A 98 9.09 -3.57 -2.51
CA PHE A 98 8.43 -2.86 -1.43
C PHE A 98 8.42 -3.75 -0.19
N GLY A 99 8.12 -3.17 0.97
CA GLY A 99 8.27 -3.87 2.23
C GLY A 99 7.14 -3.65 3.21
N PHE A 100 6.99 -4.62 4.10
CA PHE A 100 6.04 -4.60 5.21
C PHE A 100 6.74 -4.86 6.53
N VAL A 101 6.09 -4.46 7.63
CA VAL A 101 6.50 -4.77 9.00
C VAL A 101 5.51 -5.73 9.62
N TRP A 102 6.02 -6.81 10.20
CA TRP A 102 5.23 -7.79 10.95
C TRP A 102 5.36 -7.57 12.44
N LYS A 103 4.24 -7.61 13.15
CA LYS A 103 4.22 -7.59 14.61
C LYS A 103 4.84 -8.85 15.21
N ASP A 104 4.51 -10.01 14.64
CA ASP A 104 5.04 -11.32 15.02
C ASP A 104 5.77 -11.94 13.83
N LEU A 105 6.96 -11.44 13.55
CA LEU A 105 7.81 -11.96 12.47
C LEU A 105 8.24 -13.41 12.69
N PRO A 106 8.60 -13.86 13.92
CA PRO A 106 8.91 -15.27 14.15
C PRO A 106 7.78 -16.22 13.75
N ALA A 107 6.52 -15.90 14.07
CA ALA A 107 5.37 -16.71 13.66
C ALA A 107 5.19 -16.69 12.13
N ALA A 108 5.35 -15.54 11.48
CA ALA A 108 5.29 -15.44 10.00
C ALA A 108 6.37 -16.29 9.32
N LEU A 109 7.62 -16.21 9.79
CA LEU A 109 8.74 -17.01 9.27
C LEU A 109 8.51 -18.52 9.44
N ALA A 110 8.00 -18.93 10.59
CA ALA A 110 7.66 -20.33 10.86
C ALA A 110 6.56 -20.83 9.90
N LYS A 111 5.53 -20.02 9.68
CA LYS A 111 4.45 -20.30 8.72
C LYS A 111 5.00 -20.43 7.30
N TRP A 112 5.72 -19.42 6.80
CA TRP A 112 6.27 -19.44 5.44
C TRP A 112 7.18 -20.65 5.20
N LYS A 113 8.00 -21.00 6.19
CA LYS A 113 8.83 -22.20 6.11
C LYS A 113 8.00 -23.47 6.02
N ALA A 114 6.92 -23.58 6.82
CA ALA A 114 6.02 -24.74 6.81
C ALA A 114 5.26 -24.88 5.47
N ASP A 115 4.88 -23.73 4.88
CA ASP A 115 4.11 -23.66 3.63
C ASP A 115 5.01 -23.69 2.37
N GLY A 116 6.35 -23.78 2.56
CA GLY A 116 7.31 -23.87 1.45
C GLY A 116 7.49 -22.56 0.67
N VAL A 117 7.17 -21.41 1.30
CA VAL A 117 7.43 -20.10 0.69
C VAL A 117 8.93 -19.84 0.69
N GLU A 118 9.45 -19.35 -0.42
CA GLU A 118 10.86 -19.02 -0.56
C GLU A 118 11.22 -17.79 0.27
N ILE A 119 12.23 -17.91 1.13
CA ILE A 119 12.72 -16.87 2.03
C ILE A 119 14.20 -16.62 1.77
N GLU A 120 14.55 -15.37 1.47
CA GLU A 120 15.92 -14.88 1.39
C GLU A 120 16.27 -14.20 2.72
N GLN A 121 17.04 -14.88 3.56
CA GLN A 121 17.52 -14.34 4.82
C GLN A 121 18.68 -13.37 4.60
N THR A 122 18.69 -12.26 5.32
CA THR A 122 19.86 -11.39 5.45
C THR A 122 20.66 -11.74 6.70
N GLY A 123 21.76 -11.02 6.96
CA GLY A 123 22.49 -11.16 8.23
C GLY A 123 21.72 -10.66 9.47
N ASN A 124 20.59 -9.99 9.28
CA ASN A 124 19.70 -9.50 10.35
C ASN A 124 18.50 -10.45 10.49
N PRO A 125 18.29 -11.11 11.65
CA PRO A 125 17.17 -12.01 11.84
C PRO A 125 15.79 -11.31 11.76
N ASN A 126 15.74 -9.99 11.92
CA ASN A 126 14.52 -9.18 11.83
C ASN A 126 14.29 -8.59 10.44
N GLN A 127 15.02 -9.04 9.41
CA GLN A 127 14.90 -8.53 8.06
C GLN A 127 15.27 -9.61 7.04
N GLY A 128 14.57 -9.64 5.93
CA GLY A 128 14.83 -10.49 4.80
C GLY A 128 13.83 -10.24 3.69
N TYR A 129 13.74 -11.17 2.76
CA TYR A 129 12.79 -11.11 1.67
C TYR A 129 12.00 -12.39 1.57
N VAL A 130 10.71 -12.27 1.24
CA VAL A 130 9.86 -13.39 0.84
C VAL A 130 9.55 -13.25 -0.64
N HIS A 131 9.65 -14.35 -1.37
CA HIS A 131 9.41 -14.38 -2.80
C HIS A 131 8.01 -14.91 -3.10
N GLY A 132 7.21 -14.10 -3.77
CA GLY A 132 5.89 -14.43 -4.26
C GLY A 132 5.90 -14.85 -5.72
N PRO A 133 4.73 -15.28 -6.26
CA PRO A 133 4.59 -15.57 -7.67
C PRO A 133 4.99 -14.39 -8.57
N ASP A 134 5.28 -14.65 -9.85
CA ASP A 134 5.71 -13.65 -10.86
C ASP A 134 6.97 -12.86 -10.47
N GLY A 135 7.80 -13.43 -9.58
CA GLY A 135 9.05 -12.81 -9.12
C GLY A 135 8.86 -11.61 -8.20
N ILE A 136 7.68 -11.49 -7.56
CA ILE A 136 7.47 -10.47 -6.53
C ILE A 136 8.46 -10.72 -5.40
N ARG A 137 9.20 -9.68 -5.04
CA ARG A 137 10.15 -9.66 -3.93
C ARG A 137 9.65 -8.68 -2.88
N LEU A 138 9.26 -9.21 -1.73
CA LEU A 138 8.68 -8.44 -0.63
C LEU A 138 9.67 -8.41 0.54
N GLU A 139 10.14 -7.22 0.93
CA GLU A 139 11.00 -7.07 2.10
C GLU A 139 10.18 -7.16 3.38
N PHE A 140 10.64 -7.91 4.35
CA PHE A 140 9.99 -8.02 5.65
C PHE A 140 10.88 -7.48 6.77
N PHE A 141 10.23 -6.87 7.76
CA PHE A 141 10.81 -6.44 9.03
C PHE A 141 9.97 -6.95 10.19
N GLY A 142 10.62 -7.15 11.35
CA GLY A 142 9.92 -7.44 12.61
C GLY A 142 9.90 -6.23 13.52
N ASP A 143 8.70 -5.87 14.00
CA ASP A 143 8.53 -4.87 15.04
C ASP A 143 7.32 -5.24 15.94
N PRO A 144 7.56 -5.80 17.12
CA PRO A 144 6.50 -6.22 18.03
C PRO A 144 5.66 -5.06 18.61
N SER A 145 6.10 -3.82 18.44
CA SER A 145 5.37 -2.64 18.90
C SER A 145 4.23 -2.23 17.95
N GLN A 146 4.15 -2.83 16.76
CA GLN A 146 3.10 -2.53 15.79
C GLN A 146 1.70 -2.77 16.35
N SER A 147 0.76 -1.89 16.02
CA SER A 147 -0.65 -2.02 16.43
C SER A 147 -1.41 -3.07 15.61
N ALA A 148 -1.05 -3.26 14.35
CA ALA A 148 -1.64 -4.23 13.44
C ALA A 148 -0.68 -5.41 13.18
N PRO A 149 -1.20 -6.59 12.77
CA PRO A 149 -0.37 -7.76 12.50
C PRO A 149 0.68 -7.53 11.42
N VAL A 150 0.33 -6.81 10.35
CA VAL A 150 1.21 -6.45 9.25
C VAL A 150 0.82 -5.07 8.71
N VAL A 151 1.81 -4.22 8.42
CA VAL A 151 1.62 -2.85 7.89
C VAL A 151 2.60 -2.57 6.76
N MET A 152 2.16 -1.77 5.78
CA MET A 152 3.04 -1.23 4.74
C MET A 152 4.17 -0.41 5.38
N ASN A 153 5.40 -0.61 4.89
CA ASN A 153 6.58 0.13 5.38
C ASN A 153 7.12 1.08 4.32
N HIS A 154 7.55 0.55 3.17
CA HIS A 154 8.24 1.37 2.17
C HIS A 154 8.11 0.83 0.75
N ILE A 155 8.45 1.71 -0.20
CA ILE A 155 8.71 1.40 -1.60
C ILE A 155 10.19 1.71 -1.86
N HIS A 156 10.94 0.78 -2.44
CA HIS A 156 12.39 0.93 -2.60
C HIS A 156 12.79 1.17 -4.06
N PHE A 157 13.34 2.34 -4.29
CA PHE A 157 13.85 2.79 -5.59
C PHE A 157 15.37 2.61 -5.66
N TYR A 158 15.87 2.30 -6.86
CA TYR A 158 17.30 2.16 -7.13
C TYR A 158 17.72 3.04 -8.31
N PRO A 159 17.62 4.39 -8.19
CA PRO A 159 18.17 5.30 -9.19
C PRO A 159 19.68 5.24 -9.23
N MET A 160 20.29 5.86 -10.23
CA MET A 160 21.73 6.12 -10.20
C MET A 160 22.07 7.00 -8.99
N GLN A 161 23.27 6.84 -8.43
CA GLN A 161 23.68 7.57 -7.21
C GLN A 161 23.52 9.09 -7.36
N GLU A 162 23.87 9.63 -8.52
CA GLU A 162 23.77 11.05 -8.83
C GLU A 162 22.34 11.56 -8.95
N ASP A 163 21.37 10.67 -9.24
CA ASP A 163 19.95 11.01 -9.40
C ASP A 163 19.20 11.07 -8.07
N ILE A 164 19.74 10.46 -6.99
CA ILE A 164 19.02 10.38 -5.69
C ILE A 164 18.55 11.74 -5.16
N PRO A 165 19.40 12.80 -5.12
CA PRO A 165 18.93 14.09 -4.63
C PRO A 165 17.82 14.71 -5.49
N ALA A 166 17.90 14.54 -6.80
CA ALA A 166 16.89 15.05 -7.72
C ALA A 166 15.57 14.28 -7.60
N MET A 167 15.62 12.95 -7.44
CA MET A 167 14.44 12.10 -7.23
C MET A 167 13.75 12.44 -5.91
N GLN A 168 14.50 12.52 -4.81
CA GLN A 168 13.99 12.93 -3.50
C GLN A 168 13.30 14.30 -3.58
N ALA A 169 13.98 15.31 -4.15
CA ALA A 169 13.40 16.64 -4.31
C ALA A 169 12.14 16.67 -5.20
N TRP A 170 12.07 15.79 -6.21
CA TRP A 170 10.92 15.69 -7.10
C TRP A 170 9.70 15.11 -6.38
N TYR A 171 9.84 14.00 -5.64
CA TYR A 171 8.75 13.42 -4.87
C TYR A 171 8.27 14.35 -3.75
N ALA A 172 9.20 15.03 -3.06
CA ALA A 172 8.87 16.06 -2.09
C ALA A 172 8.05 17.20 -2.70
N LYS A 173 8.48 17.72 -3.85
CA LYS A 173 7.81 18.84 -4.54
C LYS A 173 6.46 18.45 -5.12
N MET A 174 6.34 17.30 -5.80
CA MET A 174 5.13 16.89 -6.49
C MET A 174 4.08 16.33 -5.54
N PHE A 175 4.49 15.45 -4.64
CA PHE A 175 3.59 14.68 -3.78
C PHE A 175 3.60 15.12 -2.30
N GLY A 176 4.42 16.10 -1.94
CA GLY A 176 4.52 16.58 -0.56
C GLY A 176 5.21 15.57 0.37
N GLY A 177 6.10 14.75 -0.18
CA GLY A 177 6.96 13.89 0.62
C GLY A 177 7.86 14.70 1.54
N VAL A 178 8.09 14.21 2.75
CA VAL A 178 8.98 14.85 3.72
C VAL A 178 10.37 14.22 3.60
N PRO A 179 11.37 14.97 3.06
CA PRO A 179 12.70 14.43 2.88
C PRO A 179 13.36 14.07 4.21
N GLY A 180 14.03 12.93 4.23
CA GLY A 180 14.71 12.42 5.41
C GLY A 180 15.80 11.42 5.09
N LYS A 181 16.30 10.80 6.15
CA LYS A 181 17.20 9.65 6.07
C LYS A 181 16.76 8.59 7.08
N ARG A 182 16.81 7.32 6.68
CA ARG A 182 16.53 6.21 7.59
C ARG A 182 17.75 5.27 7.70
N GLN A 183 17.83 4.56 8.80
CA GLN A 183 18.85 3.52 8.99
C GLN A 183 18.62 2.35 8.02
N ARG A 184 19.72 1.85 7.44
CA ARG A 184 19.71 0.53 6.79
C ARG A 184 19.53 -0.55 7.85
N MET A 185 18.69 -1.53 7.57
CA MET A 185 18.45 -2.64 8.51
C MET A 185 19.47 -3.77 8.32
N SER A 186 19.98 -3.96 7.10
CA SER A 186 20.91 -5.07 6.74
C SER A 186 22.38 -4.70 6.78
N SER A 187 22.72 -3.41 6.87
CA SER A 187 24.10 -2.93 6.86
C SER A 187 24.21 -1.56 7.55
N PRO A 188 25.39 -1.16 8.05
CA PRO A 188 25.60 0.19 8.53
C PRO A 188 25.33 1.25 7.45
N GLY A 189 24.79 2.40 7.86
CA GLY A 189 24.60 3.56 7.01
C GLY A 189 23.15 4.02 6.91
N LEU A 190 22.97 5.15 6.24
CA LEU A 190 21.69 5.80 6.03
C LEU A 190 21.23 5.63 4.57
N ILE A 191 19.93 5.64 4.38
CA ILE A 191 19.27 5.68 3.07
C ILE A 191 18.51 7.01 2.99
N ASP A 192 18.65 7.72 1.88
CA ASP A 192 17.81 8.87 1.58
C ASP A 192 16.37 8.40 1.38
N CYS A 193 15.41 9.16 1.89
CA CYS A 193 14.01 8.77 1.79
C CYS A 193 13.07 9.98 1.87
N ASP A 194 11.82 9.79 1.42
CA ASP A 194 10.71 10.71 1.63
C ASP A 194 9.58 10.00 2.36
N ASP A 195 9.08 10.60 3.44
CA ASP A 195 7.89 10.11 4.10
C ASP A 195 6.64 10.66 3.43
N ILE A 196 5.77 9.75 2.99
CA ILE A 196 4.41 10.04 2.53
C ILE A 196 3.45 9.29 3.46
N PRO A 197 2.29 9.87 3.85
CA PRO A 197 1.33 9.14 4.69
C PRO A 197 1.04 7.74 4.12
N GLY A 198 1.23 6.72 4.94
CA GLY A 198 1.03 5.32 4.58
C GLY A 198 2.25 4.60 4.00
N THR A 199 3.34 5.28 3.67
CA THR A 199 4.57 4.65 3.16
C THR A 199 5.79 5.56 3.29
N ASN A 200 6.98 4.96 3.19
CA ASN A 200 8.25 5.66 2.99
C ASN A 200 8.77 5.35 1.57
N LEU A 201 9.20 6.35 0.84
CA LEU A 201 9.91 6.18 -0.43
C LEU A 201 11.40 6.15 -0.14
N SER A 202 12.05 5.02 -0.30
CA SER A 202 13.47 4.82 0.01
C SER A 202 14.29 4.80 -1.26
N PHE A 203 15.42 5.52 -1.26
CA PHE A 203 16.29 5.68 -2.43
C PHE A 203 17.67 5.10 -2.14
N SER A 204 18.02 4.00 -2.77
CA SER A 204 19.38 3.41 -2.70
C SER A 204 20.05 3.47 -4.06
N PRO A 205 21.38 3.60 -4.11
CA PRO A 205 22.08 3.69 -5.39
C PRO A 205 21.99 2.38 -6.18
N GLY A 206 21.49 2.46 -7.38
CA GLY A 206 21.56 1.42 -8.40
C GLY A 206 22.98 1.34 -8.99
N LYS A 207 23.38 0.17 -9.44
CA LYS A 207 24.68 -0.05 -10.13
C LYS A 207 24.63 0.34 -11.61
N THR A 208 23.44 0.34 -12.19
CA THR A 208 23.20 0.64 -13.60
C THR A 208 21.86 1.34 -13.72
N LYS A 209 21.62 2.02 -14.85
CA LYS A 209 20.28 2.54 -15.16
C LYS A 209 19.31 1.37 -15.31
N LEU A 210 18.25 1.39 -14.52
CA LEU A 210 17.26 0.33 -14.48
C LEU A 210 16.09 0.60 -15.46
N ALA A 211 15.32 -0.45 -15.75
CA ALA A 211 14.16 -0.35 -16.63
C ALA A 211 13.00 0.43 -15.97
N PRO A 212 12.09 1.02 -16.74
CA PRO A 212 10.80 1.51 -16.24
C PRO A 212 9.98 0.39 -15.59
N THR A 213 9.04 0.76 -14.70
CA THR A 213 8.15 -0.20 -14.05
C THR A 213 7.05 -0.71 -14.98
N LYS A 214 6.58 0.14 -15.92
CA LYS A 214 5.46 -0.15 -16.82
C LYS A 214 5.60 -1.50 -17.53
N GLY A 215 4.60 -2.37 -17.40
CA GLY A 215 4.56 -3.69 -18.01
C GLY A 215 5.28 -4.78 -17.24
N ARG A 216 5.93 -4.49 -16.13
CA ARG A 216 6.59 -5.51 -15.27
C ARG A 216 5.61 -6.03 -14.22
N SER A 217 6.00 -7.04 -13.44
CA SER A 217 5.11 -7.59 -12.43
C SER A 217 4.74 -6.58 -11.33
N LEU A 218 5.62 -5.64 -10.97
CA LEU A 218 5.22 -4.39 -10.32
C LEU A 218 5.07 -3.35 -11.42
N ASP A 219 3.86 -3.13 -11.91
CA ASP A 219 3.60 -2.22 -13.03
C ASP A 219 3.64 -0.76 -12.60
N HIS A 220 3.00 -0.44 -11.49
CA HIS A 220 2.98 0.92 -10.96
C HIS A 220 2.71 0.99 -9.46
N ILE A 221 3.05 2.14 -8.90
CA ILE A 221 2.65 2.55 -7.56
C ILE A 221 1.49 3.53 -7.69
N GLY A 222 0.59 3.56 -6.70
CA GLY A 222 -0.57 4.43 -6.72
C GLY A 222 -0.62 5.35 -5.50
N PHE A 223 -0.91 6.62 -5.74
CA PHE A 223 -1.23 7.58 -4.68
C PHE A 223 -2.71 7.97 -4.77
N ASP A 224 -3.40 7.93 -3.62
CA ASP A 224 -4.75 8.48 -3.55
C ASP A 224 -4.67 9.98 -3.25
N VAL A 225 -5.40 10.78 -4.02
CA VAL A 225 -5.38 12.23 -3.92
C VAL A 225 -6.77 12.76 -3.59
N LYS A 226 -6.83 13.80 -2.80
CA LYS A 226 -8.10 14.38 -2.31
C LYS A 226 -8.96 14.96 -3.45
N ASP A 227 -8.32 15.55 -4.46
CA ASP A 227 -8.96 16.17 -5.63
C ASP A 227 -8.05 15.98 -6.84
N LEU A 228 -8.41 15.03 -7.72
CA LEU A 228 -7.56 14.63 -8.84
C LEU A 228 -7.45 15.71 -9.92
N GLU A 229 -8.52 16.46 -10.17
CA GLU A 229 -8.50 17.56 -11.15
C GLU A 229 -7.62 18.72 -10.69
N ALA A 230 -7.75 19.11 -9.43
CA ALA A 230 -6.90 20.16 -8.85
C ALA A 230 -5.44 19.71 -8.80
N PHE A 231 -5.20 18.44 -8.45
CA PHE A 231 -3.85 17.87 -8.40
C PHE A 231 -3.20 17.80 -9.79
N ALA A 232 -3.95 17.37 -10.80
CA ALA A 232 -3.48 17.36 -12.20
C ALA A 232 -3.10 18.76 -12.70
N LYS A 233 -3.91 19.79 -12.39
CA LYS A 233 -3.58 21.19 -12.71
C LYS A 233 -2.30 21.66 -12.01
N LYS A 234 -2.10 21.25 -10.75
CA LYS A 234 -0.86 21.56 -10.00
C LYS A 234 0.36 20.91 -10.68
N LEU A 235 0.25 19.66 -11.09
CA LEU A 235 1.32 18.94 -11.80
C LEU A 235 1.63 19.63 -13.14
N ASP A 236 0.60 19.96 -13.93
CA ASP A 236 0.73 20.63 -15.23
C ASP A 236 1.43 21.99 -15.10
N ALA A 237 1.07 22.79 -14.10
CA ALA A 237 1.73 24.08 -13.81
C ALA A 237 3.22 23.93 -13.42
N GLN A 238 3.66 22.73 -13.06
CA GLN A 238 5.05 22.39 -12.75
C GLN A 238 5.75 21.64 -13.89
N GLY A 239 5.10 21.54 -15.06
CA GLY A 239 5.65 20.89 -16.26
C GLY A 239 5.50 19.37 -16.28
N VAL A 240 4.78 18.77 -15.32
CA VAL A 240 4.51 17.32 -15.29
C VAL A 240 3.16 17.06 -15.96
N LYS A 241 3.18 16.30 -17.04
CA LYS A 241 1.97 15.97 -17.81
C LYS A 241 1.46 14.58 -17.39
N LEU A 242 0.15 14.42 -17.44
CA LEU A 242 -0.46 13.11 -17.36
C LEU A 242 -0.20 12.32 -18.64
N ASP A 243 0.06 11.03 -18.53
CA ASP A 243 0.19 10.11 -19.67
C ASP A 243 -1.17 9.82 -20.33
N GLU A 244 -2.24 9.85 -19.53
CA GLU A 244 -3.62 9.59 -19.94
C GLU A 244 -4.57 10.61 -19.30
N ALA A 245 -5.66 10.94 -19.98
CA ALA A 245 -6.70 11.81 -19.43
C ALA A 245 -7.35 11.16 -18.19
N ILE A 246 -7.83 12.01 -17.26
CA ILE A 246 -8.60 11.55 -16.10
C ILE A 246 -9.84 10.81 -16.58
N ARG A 247 -10.09 9.64 -16.04
CA ARG A 247 -11.27 8.81 -16.34
C ARG A 247 -11.82 8.18 -15.07
N LEU A 248 -13.03 7.63 -15.15
CA LEU A 248 -13.58 6.79 -14.10
C LEU A 248 -13.07 5.35 -14.25
N ALA A 249 -12.78 4.72 -13.13
CA ALA A 249 -12.56 3.29 -13.04
C ALA A 249 -13.88 2.52 -13.24
N PRO A 250 -13.86 1.19 -13.45
CA PRO A 250 -15.07 0.39 -13.69
C PRO A 250 -16.13 0.46 -12.58
N ASN A 251 -15.77 0.85 -11.36
CA ASN A 251 -16.74 1.07 -10.27
C ASN A 251 -17.56 2.37 -10.40
N GLY A 252 -17.27 3.23 -11.39
CA GLY A 252 -18.00 4.46 -11.66
C GLY A 252 -17.78 5.60 -10.65
N THR A 253 -16.98 5.39 -9.61
CA THR A 253 -16.77 6.36 -8.51
C THR A 253 -15.31 6.75 -8.30
N THR A 254 -14.39 5.83 -8.54
CA THR A 254 -12.95 6.10 -8.46
C THR A 254 -12.48 6.79 -9.73
N LYS A 255 -11.91 7.98 -9.60
CA LYS A 255 -11.21 8.63 -10.71
C LYS A 255 -9.77 8.14 -10.75
N VAL A 256 -9.24 8.00 -11.96
CA VAL A 256 -7.87 7.54 -12.19
C VAL A 256 -7.19 8.37 -13.26
N ALA A 257 -5.88 8.57 -13.09
CA ALA A 257 -4.99 9.16 -14.09
C ALA A 257 -3.59 8.54 -13.92
N TYR A 258 -2.77 8.64 -14.95
CA TYR A 258 -1.40 8.10 -14.95
C TYR A 258 -0.40 9.17 -15.31
N LEU A 259 0.77 9.06 -14.72
CA LEU A 259 1.97 9.79 -15.13
C LEU A 259 3.19 8.88 -14.97
N THR A 260 4.27 9.26 -15.62
CA THR A 260 5.57 8.59 -15.45
C THR A 260 6.57 9.61 -14.90
N ASP A 261 7.27 9.24 -13.83
CA ASP A 261 8.31 10.09 -13.26
C ASP A 261 9.54 10.17 -14.21
N PRO A 262 10.48 11.11 -14.02
CA PRO A 262 11.65 11.24 -14.88
C PRO A 262 12.56 10.01 -14.94
N TRP A 263 12.45 9.09 -14.02
CA TRP A 263 13.28 7.87 -13.91
C TRP A 263 12.58 6.60 -14.41
N GLY A 264 11.31 6.69 -14.79
CA GLY A 264 10.56 5.59 -15.38
C GLY A 264 9.61 4.87 -14.43
N THR A 265 9.33 5.44 -13.26
CA THR A 265 8.27 4.91 -12.39
C THR A 265 6.92 5.32 -12.95
N ARG A 266 6.09 4.35 -13.32
CA ARG A 266 4.70 4.60 -13.61
C ARG A 266 3.94 4.82 -12.31
N ILE A 267 3.16 5.89 -12.25
CA ILE A 267 2.39 6.31 -11.09
C ILE A 267 0.92 6.43 -11.47
N GLU A 268 0.05 5.76 -10.75
CA GLU A 268 -1.39 5.97 -10.83
C GLU A 268 -1.83 6.97 -9.76
N LEU A 269 -2.58 7.96 -10.15
CA LEU A 269 -3.29 8.85 -9.26
C LEU A 269 -4.73 8.37 -9.15
N THR A 270 -5.20 8.14 -7.94
CA THR A 270 -6.60 7.78 -7.68
C THR A 270 -7.28 8.83 -6.83
N GLN A 271 -8.59 8.94 -6.97
CA GLN A 271 -9.46 9.65 -6.02
C GLN A 271 -10.63 8.74 -5.70
N ASN A 272 -10.94 8.56 -4.42
CA ASN A 272 -11.97 7.64 -3.93
C ASN A 272 -11.64 6.16 -4.20
N LEU A 273 -10.38 5.74 -4.00
CA LEU A 273 -10.00 4.34 -4.17
C LEU A 273 -10.55 3.46 -3.04
N ALA A 274 -10.57 3.96 -1.81
CA ALA A 274 -11.06 3.21 -0.66
C ALA A 274 -12.54 2.84 -0.83
N PRO A 275 -12.96 1.60 -0.49
CA PRO A 275 -14.38 1.25 -0.45
C PRO A 275 -15.14 2.21 0.46
N SER A 276 -16.35 2.62 0.04
CA SER A 276 -17.21 3.40 0.92
C SER A 276 -17.60 2.56 2.15
N ALA A 277 -17.67 3.20 3.33
CA ALA A 277 -18.01 2.54 4.58
C ALA A 277 -19.46 1.95 4.61
N THR A 278 -20.25 2.16 3.56
CA THR A 278 -21.59 1.59 3.43
C THR A 278 -21.48 0.13 2.99
N PRO A 279 -21.97 -0.86 3.77
CA PRO A 279 -21.99 -2.25 3.33
C PRO A 279 -22.81 -2.37 2.04
N MET A 280 -22.24 -2.97 1.01
CA MET A 280 -23.03 -3.33 -0.17
C MET A 280 -24.12 -4.33 0.25
N SER A 281 -25.37 -4.01 -0.08
CA SER A 281 -26.47 -4.97 0.08
C SER A 281 -26.18 -6.22 -0.76
N PRO A 282 -26.49 -7.43 -0.25
CA PRO A 282 -26.21 -8.69 -0.95
C PRO A 282 -26.88 -8.85 -2.32
N SER A 283 -27.81 -7.97 -2.67
CA SER A 283 -28.58 -8.03 -3.93
C SER A 283 -27.80 -7.69 -5.20
N ASN A 284 -26.55 -7.22 -5.11
CA ASN A 284 -25.76 -6.79 -6.28
C ASN A 284 -24.62 -7.75 -6.68
N LEU A 285 -24.62 -8.99 -6.17
CA LEU A 285 -23.58 -9.99 -6.47
C LEU A 285 -23.86 -10.84 -7.73
N THR A 286 -24.87 -10.49 -8.54
CA THR A 286 -25.12 -11.17 -9.83
C THR A 286 -24.65 -10.32 -11.01
N GLY A 287 -23.36 -10.05 -11.08
CA GLY A 287 -22.70 -9.46 -12.25
C GLY A 287 -21.89 -10.56 -12.96
N THR A 288 -22.34 -10.96 -14.12
CA THR A 288 -21.68 -11.89 -15.05
C THR A 288 -20.26 -11.41 -15.35
N VAL A 289 -19.32 -12.32 -15.18
CA VAL A 289 -17.93 -12.17 -15.64
C VAL A 289 -17.93 -12.17 -17.16
N HIS A 290 -17.49 -11.09 -17.78
CA HIS A 290 -17.08 -11.01 -19.17
C HIS A 290 -15.61 -10.66 -19.27
#